data_9b2a64228045f641f39c2a064a9ebb16
#
_entry.id   9b2a64228045f641f39c2a064a9ebb16
#
_cell.length_a   1.000
_cell.length_b   1.000
_cell.length_c   1.000
_cell.angle_alpha   90.00
_cell.angle_beta   90.00
_cell.angle_gamma   90.00
#
_symmetry.space_group_name_H-M   'P 1'
#
loop_
_entity.id
_entity.type
_entity.pdbx_description
1 polymer ?
#
loop_
_entity_poly.entity_id
_entity_poly.type
_entity_poly.pdbx_seq_one_letter_code
_entity_poly.pdbx_strand_id
1 'polypeptide(L)'
;MADPAAPAVLLGRSGAVDRALRPGGKFSLQVITFPDVAYEAQRRGANWIQTYIFPGGLCPSLAVIERSIHNTRLLLRDARDIGPSYALTLRAWRENFLANLDAVRAQGFDERFIRMWEYYLALCEAGFATGITQDHQIVLEKGRGIVA
;
A
#
# COMPACT_ATOMS: atom_id res chain seq x y z
N MET A 1 5.55 9.87 -17.79
CA MET A 1 6.86 9.21 -17.72
C MET A 1 6.94 8.57 -16.35
N ALA A 2 6.90 7.24 -16.27
CA ALA A 2 6.86 6.52 -15.00
C ALA A 2 8.16 6.74 -14.24
N ASP A 3 8.07 7.06 -12.95
CA ASP A 3 9.24 7.18 -12.08
C ASP A 3 9.89 5.78 -11.91
N PRO A 4 11.12 5.57 -12.42
CA PRO A 4 11.86 4.34 -12.20
C PRO A 4 12.29 4.16 -10.74
N ALA A 5 12.04 5.15 -9.87
CA ALA A 5 12.52 5.17 -8.50
C ALA A 5 11.72 4.28 -7.53
N ALA A 6 10.45 3.94 -7.82
CA ALA A 6 9.65 3.15 -6.87
C ALA A 6 10.25 1.76 -6.55
N PRO A 7 10.76 0.98 -7.51
CA PRO A 7 11.52 -0.24 -7.22
C PRO A 7 12.82 0.04 -6.46
N ALA A 8 13.51 1.14 -6.78
CA ALA A 8 14.77 1.50 -6.14
C ALA A 8 14.60 1.87 -4.65
N VAL A 9 13.50 2.53 -4.29
CA VAL A 9 13.16 2.87 -2.89
C VAL A 9 12.89 1.60 -2.08
N LEU A 10 12.14 0.63 -2.64
CA LEU A 10 11.89 -0.65 -1.99
C LEU A 10 13.18 -1.45 -1.82
N LEU A 11 14.03 -1.52 -2.86
CA LEU A 11 15.34 -2.18 -2.82
C LEU A 11 16.25 -1.57 -1.74
N GLY A 12 16.33 -0.24 -1.64
CA GLY A 12 17.10 0.45 -0.62
C GLY A 12 16.62 0.16 0.80
N ARG A 13 15.30 0.10 1.00
CA ARG A 13 14.68 -0.24 2.30
C ARG A 13 14.91 -1.69 2.69
N SER A 14 14.79 -2.65 1.77
CA SER A 14 15.03 -4.07 2.03
C SER A 14 16.47 -4.35 2.47
N GLY A 15 17.45 -3.71 1.86
CA GLY A 15 18.84 -3.78 2.28
C GLY A 15 19.10 -3.19 3.68
N ALA A 16 18.40 -2.10 4.05
CA ALA A 16 18.48 -1.52 5.39
C ALA A 16 17.88 -2.47 6.44
N VAL A 17 16.73 -3.07 6.15
CA VAL A 17 16.08 -4.08 7.02
C VAL A 17 17.00 -5.29 7.21
N ASP A 18 17.58 -5.81 6.13
CA ASP A 18 18.53 -6.93 6.23
C ASP A 18 19.72 -6.60 7.13
N ARG A 19 20.32 -5.42 7.01
CA ARG A 19 21.42 -5.01 7.90
C ARG A 19 21.00 -4.88 9.36
N ALA A 20 19.80 -4.35 9.62
CA ALA A 20 19.31 -4.09 10.98
C ALA A 20 18.90 -5.36 11.74
N LEU A 21 18.45 -6.41 11.03
CA LEU A 21 18.00 -7.64 11.66
C LEU A 21 19.17 -8.55 12.04
N ARG A 22 19.09 -9.18 13.21
CA ARG A 22 19.92 -10.36 13.54
C ARG A 22 19.49 -11.58 12.73
N PRO A 23 20.36 -12.59 12.50
CA PRO A 23 19.95 -13.86 11.89
C PRO A 23 18.74 -14.47 12.63
N GLY A 24 17.72 -14.90 11.89
CA GLY A 24 16.44 -15.39 12.42
C GLY A 24 15.51 -14.27 12.92
N GLY A 25 15.93 -13.01 12.87
CA GLY A 25 15.08 -11.85 13.20
C GLY A 25 13.97 -11.68 12.18
N LYS A 26 12.80 -11.20 12.64
CA LYS A 26 11.62 -10.96 11.79
C LYS A 26 11.35 -9.48 11.66
N PHE A 27 10.84 -9.11 10.49
CA PHE A 27 10.31 -7.79 10.17
C PHE A 27 8.90 -7.95 9.63
N SER A 28 7.95 -7.23 10.22
CA SER A 28 6.58 -7.21 9.74
C SER A 28 6.26 -5.85 9.15
N LEU A 29 5.54 -5.84 8.03
CA LEU A 29 5.03 -4.63 7.42
C LEU A 29 3.58 -4.85 6.97
N GLN A 30 2.82 -3.77 6.95
CA GLN A 30 1.53 -3.71 6.27
C GLN A 30 1.67 -2.77 5.08
N VAL A 31 1.17 -3.18 3.94
CA VAL A 31 1.33 -2.45 2.69
C VAL A 31 0.15 -2.70 1.75
N ILE A 32 -0.40 -1.60 1.22
CA ILE A 32 -1.37 -1.67 0.13
C ILE A 32 -0.65 -2.18 -1.12
N THR A 33 -1.25 -3.18 -1.76
CA THR A 33 -0.70 -3.79 -2.97
C THR A 33 -1.74 -3.86 -4.09
N PHE A 34 -1.24 -4.07 -5.30
CA PHE A 34 -2.05 -4.36 -6.46
C PHE A 34 -1.63 -5.69 -7.08
N PRO A 35 -2.54 -6.44 -7.72
CA PRO A 35 -2.16 -7.53 -8.61
C PRO A 35 -1.17 -7.05 -9.68
N ASP A 36 -0.26 -7.91 -10.15
CA ASP A 36 0.83 -7.51 -11.05
C ASP A 36 0.34 -6.77 -12.30
N VAL A 37 -0.78 -7.18 -12.88
CA VAL A 37 -1.38 -6.53 -14.06
C VAL A 37 -1.80 -5.09 -13.75
N ALA A 38 -2.43 -4.87 -12.59
CA ALA A 38 -2.87 -3.54 -12.15
C ALA A 38 -1.67 -2.65 -11.77
N TYR A 39 -0.65 -3.21 -11.14
CA TYR A 39 0.60 -2.52 -10.85
C TYR A 39 1.28 -2.01 -12.14
N GLU A 40 1.40 -2.87 -13.17
CA GLU A 40 2.00 -2.46 -14.44
C GLU A 40 1.20 -1.37 -15.16
N ALA A 41 -0.13 -1.40 -15.06
CA ALA A 41 -0.98 -0.34 -15.61
C ALA A 41 -0.75 1.00 -14.87
N GLN A 42 -0.72 0.98 -13.54
CA GLN A 42 -0.51 2.19 -12.74
C GLN A 42 0.90 2.79 -12.91
N ARG A 43 1.90 1.96 -13.14
CA ARG A 43 3.28 2.42 -13.39
C ARG A 43 3.42 3.19 -14.70
N ARG A 44 2.51 2.97 -15.67
CA ARG A 44 2.54 3.60 -16.99
C ARG A 44 1.81 4.94 -17.06
N GLY A 45 0.97 5.25 -16.08
CA GLY A 45 0.21 6.50 -16.07
C GLY A 45 -0.43 6.76 -14.72
N ALA A 46 -0.49 8.05 -14.34
CA ALA A 46 -1.11 8.44 -13.09
C ALA A 46 -2.64 8.25 -13.14
N ASN A 47 -3.17 7.57 -12.14
CA ASN A 47 -4.62 7.49 -11.91
C ASN A 47 -5.11 8.71 -11.10
N TRP A 48 -6.42 8.75 -10.84
CA TRP A 48 -7.04 9.87 -10.13
C TRP A 48 -6.46 10.04 -8.70
N ILE A 49 -6.23 8.95 -7.96
CA ILE A 49 -5.64 8.99 -6.61
C ILE A 49 -4.22 9.55 -6.64
N GLN A 50 -3.41 9.11 -7.60
CA GLN A 50 -2.05 9.60 -7.80
C GLN A 50 -2.00 11.07 -8.26
N THR A 51 -3.08 11.57 -8.84
CA THR A 51 -3.14 12.96 -9.30
C THR A 51 -3.60 13.89 -8.17
N TYR A 52 -4.61 13.50 -7.39
CA TYR A 52 -5.31 14.42 -6.50
C TYR A 52 -5.12 14.15 -5.00
N ILE A 53 -4.78 12.92 -4.60
CA ILE A 53 -4.69 12.53 -3.19
C ILE A 53 -3.24 12.26 -2.78
N PHE A 54 -2.54 11.41 -3.53
CA PHE A 54 -1.15 11.01 -3.26
C PHE A 54 -0.26 11.21 -4.49
N PRO A 55 0.10 12.46 -4.82
CA PRO A 55 0.96 12.73 -5.98
C PRO A 55 2.26 11.92 -5.93
N GLY A 56 2.54 11.17 -7.01
CA GLY A 56 3.72 10.31 -7.10
C GLY A 56 3.64 9.00 -6.31
N GLY A 57 2.54 8.73 -5.59
CA GLY A 57 2.33 7.48 -4.88
C GLY A 57 2.19 6.29 -5.85
N LEU A 58 2.90 5.20 -5.57
CA LEU A 58 2.75 3.94 -6.31
C LEU A 58 2.80 2.77 -5.32
N CYS A 59 1.70 2.03 -5.23
CA CYS A 59 1.64 0.83 -4.41
C CYS A 59 2.26 -0.34 -5.18
N PRO A 60 3.11 -1.17 -4.55
CA PRO A 60 3.76 -2.30 -5.21
C PRO A 60 2.78 -3.45 -5.45
N SER A 61 3.22 -4.46 -6.23
CA SER A 61 2.66 -5.81 -6.17
C SER A 61 3.50 -6.71 -5.26
N LEU A 62 2.97 -7.87 -4.88
CA LEU A 62 3.73 -8.86 -4.11
C LEU A 62 5.00 -9.29 -4.84
N ALA A 63 4.93 -9.52 -6.15
CA ALA A 63 6.10 -9.86 -6.96
C ALA A 63 7.17 -8.76 -6.96
N VAL A 64 6.78 -7.48 -6.88
CA VAL A 64 7.74 -6.37 -6.71
C VAL A 64 8.41 -6.43 -5.34
N ILE A 65 7.65 -6.73 -4.29
CA ILE A 65 8.21 -6.89 -2.93
C ILE A 65 9.18 -8.06 -2.89
N GLU A 66 8.81 -9.22 -3.44
CA GLU A 66 9.69 -10.40 -3.53
C GLU A 66 10.97 -10.08 -4.30
N ARG A 67 10.87 -9.42 -5.45
CA ARG A 67 12.06 -8.98 -6.20
C ARG A 67 12.94 -8.03 -5.38
N SER A 68 12.34 -7.19 -4.53
CA SER A 68 13.10 -6.22 -3.71
C SER A 68 13.99 -6.88 -2.64
N ILE A 69 13.65 -8.09 -2.20
CA ILE A 69 14.41 -8.84 -1.20
C ILE A 69 15.40 -9.86 -1.81
N HIS A 70 15.36 -10.06 -3.13
CA HIS A 70 16.13 -11.11 -3.82
C HIS A 70 17.65 -11.05 -3.55
N ASN A 71 18.21 -9.84 -3.45
CA ASN A 71 19.64 -9.64 -3.18
C ASN A 71 19.95 -9.40 -1.70
N THR A 72 19.08 -9.88 -0.80
CA THR A 72 19.23 -9.79 0.65
C THR A 72 19.15 -11.20 1.25
N ARG A 73 19.32 -11.30 2.55
CA ARG A 73 19.08 -12.54 3.30
C ARG A 73 17.66 -12.66 3.83
N LEU A 74 16.78 -11.76 3.41
CA LEU A 74 15.38 -11.76 3.81
C LEU A 74 14.60 -12.83 3.02
N LEU A 75 13.75 -13.55 3.71
CA LEU A 75 12.86 -14.58 3.17
C LEU A 75 11.44 -14.17 3.49
N LEU A 76 10.57 -14.19 2.49
CA LEU A 76 9.13 -14.03 2.71
C LEU A 76 8.60 -15.28 3.44
N ARG A 77 8.02 -15.08 4.63
CA ARG A 77 7.48 -16.17 5.46
C ARG A 77 5.98 -16.24 5.45
N ASP A 78 5.35 -15.09 5.40
CA ASP A 78 3.89 -14.98 5.40
C ASP A 78 3.46 -13.71 4.66
N ALA A 79 2.32 -13.79 3.98
CA ALA A 79 1.66 -12.66 3.33
C ALA A 79 0.15 -12.87 3.39
N ARG A 80 -0.49 -12.19 4.33
CA ARG A 80 -1.93 -12.28 4.55
C ARG A 80 -2.63 -11.06 3.99
N ASP A 81 -3.56 -11.25 3.06
CA ASP A 81 -4.44 -10.19 2.56
C ASP A 81 -5.55 -9.88 3.58
N ILE A 82 -5.63 -8.65 4.02
CA ILE A 82 -6.68 -8.10 4.88
C ILE A 82 -7.59 -7.10 4.14
N GLY A 83 -7.42 -6.97 2.83
CA GLY A 83 -8.20 -6.07 1.96
C GLY A 83 -9.72 -6.20 2.09
N PRO A 84 -10.30 -7.41 2.17
CA PRO A 84 -11.74 -7.57 2.39
C PRO A 84 -12.25 -6.88 3.67
N SER A 85 -11.47 -6.89 4.74
CA SER A 85 -11.80 -6.15 5.98
C SER A 85 -11.67 -4.64 5.80
N TYR A 86 -10.76 -4.19 4.92
CA TYR A 86 -10.57 -2.78 4.61
C TYR A 86 -11.76 -2.17 3.86
N ALA A 87 -12.43 -2.94 2.99
CA ALA A 87 -13.66 -2.49 2.34
C ALA A 87 -14.74 -2.10 3.36
N LEU A 88 -14.92 -2.90 4.41
CA LEU A 88 -15.86 -2.60 5.50
C LEU A 88 -15.44 -1.36 6.30
N THR A 89 -14.16 -1.23 6.58
CA THR A 89 -13.58 -0.07 7.28
C THR A 89 -13.80 1.22 6.50
N LEU A 90 -13.53 1.21 5.19
CA LEU A 90 -13.70 2.36 4.32
C LEU A 90 -15.16 2.77 4.18
N ARG A 91 -16.08 1.81 4.14
CA ARG A 91 -17.52 2.08 4.21
C ARG A 91 -17.88 2.82 5.49
N ALA A 92 -17.44 2.31 6.64
CA ALA A 92 -17.70 2.95 7.92
C ALA A 92 -17.07 4.37 8.01
N TRP A 93 -15.87 4.57 7.44
CA TRP A 93 -15.26 5.89 7.36
C TRP A 93 -16.05 6.84 6.48
N ARG A 94 -16.56 6.37 5.32
CA ARG A 94 -17.37 7.18 4.42
C ARG A 94 -18.70 7.58 5.06
N GLU A 95 -19.39 6.63 5.70
CA GLU A 95 -20.64 6.91 6.44
C GLU A 95 -20.40 7.93 7.56
N ASN A 96 -19.32 7.76 8.33
CA ASN A 96 -18.96 8.66 9.41
C ASN A 96 -18.60 10.08 8.90
N PHE A 97 -17.87 10.17 7.78
CA PHE A 97 -17.55 11.42 7.13
C PHE A 97 -18.82 12.15 6.69
N LEU A 98 -19.75 11.45 6.03
CA LEU A 98 -21.02 12.04 5.56
C LEU A 98 -21.92 12.47 6.73
N ALA A 99 -21.91 11.76 7.84
CA ALA A 99 -22.67 12.12 9.03
C ALA A 99 -22.12 13.37 9.75
N ASN A 100 -20.88 13.78 9.46
CA ASN A 100 -20.20 14.89 10.15
C ASN A 100 -19.86 16.08 9.23
N LEU A 101 -20.58 16.27 8.12
CA LEU A 101 -20.28 17.31 7.13
C LEU A 101 -20.29 18.73 7.69
N ASP A 102 -21.16 19.04 8.65
CA ASP A 102 -21.19 20.36 9.28
C ASP A 102 -19.90 20.66 10.06
N ALA A 103 -19.35 19.65 10.73
CA ALA A 103 -18.06 19.77 11.40
C ALA A 103 -16.91 19.94 10.40
N VAL A 104 -16.99 19.28 9.23
CA VAL A 104 -16.01 19.44 8.14
C VAL A 104 -16.05 20.87 7.59
N ARG A 105 -17.24 21.41 7.32
CA ARG A 105 -17.42 22.79 6.86
C ARG A 105 -16.95 23.81 7.89
N ALA A 106 -17.21 23.57 9.17
CA ALA A 106 -16.76 24.43 10.25
C ALA A 106 -15.22 24.53 10.35
N GLN A 107 -14.48 23.54 9.83
CA GLN A 107 -13.02 23.55 9.72
C GLN A 107 -12.52 24.31 8.47
N GLY A 108 -13.42 24.86 7.64
CA GLY A 108 -13.07 25.63 6.45
C GLY A 108 -12.95 24.81 5.16
N PHE A 109 -13.30 23.54 5.16
CA PHE A 109 -13.32 22.73 3.94
C PHE A 109 -14.56 23.04 3.10
N ASP A 110 -14.36 23.24 1.80
CA ASP A 110 -15.41 23.57 0.86
C ASP A 110 -16.13 22.34 0.27
N GLU A 111 -17.20 22.56 -0.48
CA GLU A 111 -17.97 21.51 -1.13
C GLU A 111 -17.16 20.74 -2.19
N ARG A 112 -16.11 21.35 -2.75
CA ARG A 112 -15.19 20.65 -3.67
C ARG A 112 -14.39 19.58 -2.92
N PHE A 113 -13.84 19.94 -1.76
CA PHE A 113 -13.13 19.00 -0.89
C PHE A 113 -14.06 17.87 -0.44
N ILE A 114 -15.29 18.19 0.00
CA ILE A 114 -16.27 17.19 0.46
C ILE A 114 -16.54 16.15 -0.63
N ARG A 115 -16.84 16.58 -1.86
CA ARG A 115 -17.08 15.66 -2.99
C ARG A 115 -15.83 14.86 -3.35
N MET A 116 -14.66 15.48 -3.32
CA MET A 116 -13.39 14.82 -3.60
C MET A 116 -13.09 13.72 -2.57
N TRP A 117 -13.32 14.01 -1.30
CA TRP A 117 -13.05 13.08 -0.21
C TRP A 117 -14.03 11.91 -0.18
N GLU A 118 -15.31 12.17 -0.39
CA GLU A 118 -16.34 11.14 -0.55
C GLU A 118 -16.02 10.22 -1.72
N TYR A 119 -15.66 10.77 -2.88
CA TYR A 119 -15.25 9.99 -4.05
C TYR A 119 -14.02 9.14 -3.76
N TYR A 120 -13.02 9.69 -3.08
CA TYR A 120 -11.83 8.95 -2.67
C TYR A 120 -12.18 7.74 -1.80
N LEU A 121 -12.99 7.93 -0.76
CA LEU A 121 -13.40 6.85 0.14
C LEU A 121 -14.22 5.78 -0.60
N ALA A 122 -15.16 6.18 -1.46
CA ALA A 122 -15.96 5.26 -2.27
C ALA A 122 -15.11 4.47 -3.27
N LEU A 123 -14.15 5.13 -3.93
CA LEU A 123 -13.23 4.49 -4.87
C LEU A 123 -12.34 3.46 -4.18
N CYS A 124 -11.80 3.79 -3.00
CA CYS A 124 -11.01 2.86 -2.21
C CYS A 124 -11.86 1.69 -1.70
N GLU A 125 -13.08 1.93 -1.18
CA GLU A 125 -14.02 0.88 -0.79
C GLU A 125 -14.26 -0.11 -1.93
N ALA A 126 -14.58 0.39 -3.13
CA ALA A 126 -14.82 -0.43 -4.31
C ALA A 126 -13.56 -1.21 -4.73
N GLY A 127 -12.38 -0.59 -4.67
CA GLY A 127 -11.11 -1.23 -5.00
C GLY A 127 -10.82 -2.45 -4.11
N PHE A 128 -11.00 -2.32 -2.80
CA PHE A 128 -10.82 -3.43 -1.86
C PHE A 128 -11.95 -4.48 -1.95
N ALA A 129 -13.19 -4.05 -2.15
CA ALA A 129 -14.33 -4.97 -2.28
C ALA A 129 -14.23 -5.87 -3.52
N THR A 130 -13.62 -5.38 -4.59
CA THR A 130 -13.42 -6.13 -5.85
C THR A 130 -12.09 -6.88 -5.91
N GLY A 131 -11.18 -6.69 -4.93
CA GLY A 131 -9.85 -7.28 -4.93
C GLY A 131 -8.87 -6.64 -5.92
N ILE A 132 -9.25 -5.55 -6.60
CA ILE A 132 -8.34 -4.75 -7.45
C ILE A 132 -7.27 -4.06 -6.59
N THR A 133 -7.64 -3.65 -5.38
CA THR A 133 -6.72 -3.18 -4.34
C THR A 133 -6.68 -4.21 -3.22
N GLN A 134 -5.50 -4.53 -2.74
CA GLN A 134 -5.27 -5.47 -1.64
C GLN A 134 -4.49 -4.76 -0.53
N ASP A 135 -4.53 -5.29 0.69
CA ASP A 135 -3.67 -4.82 1.79
C ASP A 135 -3.06 -6.03 2.49
N HIS A 136 -1.75 -6.16 2.39
CA HIS A 136 -1.05 -7.33 2.90
C HIS A 136 -0.31 -7.02 4.19
N GLN A 137 -0.52 -7.88 5.18
CA GLN A 137 0.39 -8.03 6.31
C GLN A 137 1.45 -9.06 5.93
N ILE A 138 2.70 -8.62 5.85
CA ILE A 138 3.83 -9.40 5.36
C ILE A 138 4.83 -9.62 6.47
N VAL A 139 5.34 -10.86 6.59
CA VAL A 139 6.41 -11.20 7.50
C VAL A 139 7.64 -11.62 6.70
N LEU A 140 8.73 -10.88 6.87
CA LEU A 140 10.05 -11.22 6.37
C LEU A 140 10.92 -11.74 7.52
N GLU A 141 11.72 -12.76 7.27
CA GLU A 141 12.68 -13.30 8.23
C GLU A 141 14.07 -13.30 7.63
N LYS A 142 15.06 -12.83 8.38
CA LYS A 142 16.46 -12.93 7.97
C LYS A 142 16.97 -14.36 8.10
N GLY A 143 17.41 -14.94 7.00
CA GLY A 143 18.03 -16.28 6.97
C GLY A 143 19.15 -16.41 8.00
N ARG A 144 19.20 -17.58 8.61
CA ARG A 144 20.23 -17.94 9.59
C ARG A 144 21.51 -18.29 8.88
N GLY A 145 22.21 -17.67 8.12
CA GLY A 145 23.45 -18.12 7.45
C GLY A 145 23.80 -19.61 7.66
N ILE A 146 24.33 -20.28 6.69
CA ILE A 146 24.85 -21.63 6.91
C ILE A 146 25.97 -21.47 7.92
N VAL A 147 25.79 -22.02 9.12
CA VAL A 147 26.90 -22.22 10.06
C VAL A 147 27.73 -23.32 9.42
N ALA A 148 28.85 -22.91 8.79
CA ALA A 148 29.85 -23.85 8.29
C ALA A 148 30.62 -24.49 9.47
#